data_162517f601f3601a7e417d05527bc851
#
_entry.id   162517f601f3601a7e417d05527bc851
#
_cell.length_a   1.000
_cell.length_b   1.000
_cell.length_c   1.000
_cell.angle_alpha   90.00
_cell.angle_beta   90.00
_cell.angle_gamma   90.00
#
_symmetry.space_group_name_H-M   'P 1'
#
loop_
_entity.id
_entity.type
_entity.pdbx_description
1 polymer ?
#
loop_
_entity_poly.entity_id
_entity_poly.type
_entity_poly.pdbx_seq_one_letter_code
_entity_poly.pdbx_strand_id
1 'polypeptide(L)'
;MRIRYVSGTLGMFFTLFSNAQVVSDTIKSVDLSEVVVTGSYRHAQEKKTTLTLELFQKDYLNRHFTGNLVQTLKNVPGVHSMDIGAGFSKPMIRGLGFNRIAVSENGIKQEGQQWGADHGLEIDAFNVDEVRILKGPSSLLYGSDAMGGVIEILPLLPQKENRFFGEAALLGKSVNGTVGGSLMLGIEKNAWLVRVRFSEQHYGDYHVPVDTIVYLTQLVPVYGRKLKNTAGFERNVSVMGDYRKKFYQMNIAVSNVYQKMGFFLGAHGIPDISRLEDDENSRNIELPYSKVNHLKVTTHQQYLWNGIQLSGDFGYQFNHR
;
A
#
# COMPACT_ATOMS: atom_id res chain seq x y z
N MET A 1 27.50 -39.04 45.24
CA MET A 1 27.46 -39.11 43.78
C MET A 1 27.26 -37.71 43.24
N ARG A 2 28.35 -37.04 42.80
CA ARG A 2 28.29 -35.64 42.36
C ARG A 2 28.35 -35.62 40.84
N ILE A 3 27.29 -35.10 40.22
CA ILE A 3 27.24 -34.90 38.77
C ILE A 3 27.68 -33.43 38.51
N ARG A 4 28.77 -33.27 37.74
CA ARG A 4 29.26 -31.98 37.27
C ARG A 4 28.65 -31.70 35.90
N TYR A 5 28.00 -30.57 35.74
CA TYR A 5 27.62 -30.00 34.44
C TYR A 5 28.82 -29.24 33.85
N VAL A 6 29.19 -29.61 32.64
CA VAL A 6 30.19 -28.88 31.83
C VAL A 6 29.39 -28.03 30.85
N SER A 7 29.50 -26.69 31.03
CA SER A 7 28.98 -25.72 30.07
C SER A 7 30.00 -25.54 28.95
N GLY A 8 29.63 -25.97 27.74
CA GLY A 8 30.40 -25.73 26.54
C GLY A 8 29.90 -24.47 25.80
N THR A 9 30.64 -23.38 25.89
CA THR A 9 30.44 -22.16 25.12
C THR A 9 31.01 -22.36 23.71
N LEU A 10 30.14 -22.43 22.69
CA LEU A 10 30.53 -22.50 21.29
C LEU A 10 30.80 -21.09 20.77
N GLY A 11 32.04 -20.66 20.73
CA GLY A 11 32.48 -19.42 20.12
C GLY A 11 32.61 -19.57 18.61
N MET A 12 31.78 -18.84 17.88
CA MET A 12 31.83 -18.80 16.41
C MET A 12 32.81 -17.72 15.96
N PHE A 13 34.01 -18.13 15.51
CA PHE A 13 35.00 -17.23 14.90
C PHE A 13 34.61 -16.93 13.45
N PHE A 14 34.26 -15.68 13.16
CA PHE A 14 34.21 -15.16 11.80
C PHE A 14 35.58 -14.69 11.35
N THR A 15 36.22 -15.43 10.45
CA THR A 15 37.45 -14.97 9.76
C THR A 15 37.04 -14.16 8.52
N LEU A 16 37.33 -12.85 8.55
CA LEU A 16 37.24 -11.99 7.37
C LEU A 16 38.47 -12.25 6.47
N PHE A 17 38.25 -12.81 5.31
CA PHE A 17 39.27 -12.85 4.24
C PHE A 17 39.18 -11.53 3.45
N SER A 18 40.19 -10.66 3.65
CA SER A 18 40.46 -9.54 2.76
C SER A 18 41.21 -9.99 1.54
N ASN A 19 40.55 -10.00 0.38
CA ASN A 19 41.22 -10.12 -0.90
C ASN A 19 41.55 -8.74 -1.45
N ALA A 20 42.84 -8.36 -1.47
CA ALA A 20 43.28 -7.18 -2.19
C ALA A 20 43.34 -7.52 -3.69
N GLN A 21 42.44 -6.94 -4.48
CA GLN A 21 42.51 -7.02 -5.95
C GLN A 21 43.46 -5.95 -6.49
N VAL A 22 44.47 -6.41 -7.24
CA VAL A 22 45.28 -5.53 -8.06
C VAL A 22 44.45 -5.10 -9.26
N VAL A 23 44.15 -3.81 -9.34
CA VAL A 23 43.45 -3.22 -10.48
C VAL A 23 44.47 -3.11 -11.62
N SER A 24 44.31 -3.94 -12.63
CA SER A 24 45.00 -3.80 -13.92
C SER A 24 44.16 -2.89 -14.80
N ASP A 25 44.67 -1.68 -15.03
CA ASP A 25 44.06 -0.66 -15.90
C ASP A 25 44.21 -1.08 -17.37
N THR A 26 43.30 -1.89 -17.86
CA THR A 26 43.11 -2.10 -19.30
C THR A 26 41.77 -1.48 -19.68
N ILE A 27 41.83 -0.32 -20.35
CA ILE A 27 40.66 0.30 -21.01
C ILE A 27 40.18 -0.66 -22.10
N LYS A 28 39.21 -1.49 -21.77
CA LYS A 28 38.44 -2.23 -22.78
C LYS A 28 37.48 -1.23 -23.40
N SER A 29 37.65 -0.91 -24.68
CA SER A 29 36.62 -0.29 -25.49
C SER A 29 35.43 -1.23 -25.51
N VAL A 30 34.37 -0.84 -24.79
CA VAL A 30 33.05 -1.50 -24.88
C VAL A 30 32.36 -0.88 -26.06
N ASP A 31 32.18 -1.65 -27.14
CA ASP A 31 31.22 -1.30 -28.17
C ASP A 31 29.85 -1.12 -27.49
N LEU A 32 29.40 0.13 -27.43
CA LEU A 32 28.07 0.46 -26.96
C LEU A 32 27.09 -0.08 -28.01
N SER A 33 26.60 -1.28 -27.80
CA SER A 33 25.41 -1.74 -28.51
C SER A 33 24.32 -0.69 -28.37
N GLU A 34 23.69 -0.35 -29.50
CA GLU A 34 22.59 0.60 -29.59
C GLU A 34 21.61 0.38 -28.43
N VAL A 35 21.60 1.30 -27.47
CA VAL A 35 20.61 1.30 -26.39
C VAL A 35 19.31 1.71 -27.03
N VAL A 36 18.55 0.75 -27.53
CA VAL A 36 17.16 0.95 -27.86
C VAL A 36 16.44 1.26 -26.54
N VAL A 37 16.32 2.55 -26.23
CA VAL A 37 15.47 3.03 -25.15
C VAL A 37 14.04 2.75 -25.57
N THR A 38 13.58 1.54 -25.33
CA THR A 38 12.15 1.26 -25.26
C THR A 38 11.66 1.92 -23.97
N GLY A 39 11.55 3.26 -24.00
CA GLY A 39 10.82 3.98 -22.97
C GLY A 39 9.44 3.37 -22.91
N SER A 40 9.00 2.91 -21.73
CA SER A 40 7.63 2.49 -21.59
C SER A 40 6.76 3.67 -22.06
N TYR A 41 5.73 3.39 -22.80
CA TYR A 41 4.78 4.42 -23.31
C TYR A 41 4.32 5.37 -22.18
N ARG A 42 4.27 4.88 -20.95
CA ARG A 42 3.99 5.65 -19.73
C ARG A 42 5.02 6.78 -19.51
N HIS A 43 6.32 6.51 -19.54
CA HIS A 43 7.35 7.55 -19.38
C HIS A 43 7.45 8.51 -20.57
N ALA A 44 7.10 8.06 -21.77
CA ALA A 44 7.08 8.94 -22.95
C ALA A 44 5.91 9.93 -22.92
N GLN A 45 4.77 9.56 -22.37
CA GLN A 45 3.65 10.48 -22.11
C GLN A 45 3.97 11.49 -21.02
N GLU A 46 4.69 11.10 -19.97
CA GLU A 46 5.08 11.99 -18.86
C GLU A 46 5.91 13.18 -19.34
N LYS A 47 6.81 12.97 -20.28
CA LYS A 47 7.64 14.04 -20.85
C LYS A 47 6.91 14.98 -21.80
N LYS A 48 5.74 14.59 -22.32
CA LYS A 48 4.94 15.38 -23.27
C LYS A 48 3.78 16.14 -22.64
N THR A 49 3.45 15.86 -21.38
CA THR A 49 2.34 16.53 -20.72
C THR A 49 2.84 17.69 -19.88
N THR A 50 2.31 18.90 -20.14
CA THR A 50 2.42 20.10 -19.29
C THR A 50 1.66 19.98 -17.97
N LEU A 51 1.34 18.75 -17.53
CA LEU A 51 0.48 18.47 -16.40
C LEU A 51 1.31 18.43 -15.11
N THR A 52 0.77 18.97 -14.03
CA THR A 52 1.36 18.85 -12.71
C THR A 52 1.18 17.41 -12.20
N LEU A 53 2.16 16.57 -12.51
CA LEU A 53 2.23 15.16 -12.19
C LEU A 53 3.38 14.95 -11.20
N GLU A 54 3.09 14.30 -10.09
CA GLU A 54 4.08 13.89 -9.10
C GLU A 54 4.16 12.38 -9.05
N LEU A 55 5.38 11.83 -9.16
CA LEU A 55 5.64 10.41 -9.17
C LEU A 55 6.40 10.00 -7.89
N PHE A 56 5.87 9.01 -7.19
CA PHE A 56 6.46 8.45 -5.97
C PHE A 56 6.77 6.98 -6.18
N GLN A 57 8.05 6.68 -6.23
CA GLN A 57 8.55 5.32 -6.42
C GLN A 57 8.68 4.57 -5.09
N LYS A 58 8.93 3.29 -5.14
CA LYS A 58 9.05 2.37 -4.00
C LYS A 58 9.94 2.91 -2.87
N ASP A 59 11.07 3.54 -3.20
CA ASP A 59 12.00 4.09 -2.20
C ASP A 59 11.39 5.21 -1.35
N TYR A 60 10.58 6.08 -1.97
CA TYR A 60 9.83 7.10 -1.24
C TYR A 60 8.77 6.46 -0.36
N LEU A 61 8.01 5.52 -0.91
CA LEU A 61 6.94 4.82 -0.20
C LEU A 61 7.49 4.06 1.00
N ASN A 62 8.59 3.36 0.85
CA ASN A 62 9.24 2.63 1.94
C ASN A 62 9.74 3.55 3.06
N ARG A 63 10.34 4.70 2.72
CA ARG A 63 10.82 5.67 3.73
C ARG A 63 9.71 6.30 4.56
N HIS A 64 8.52 6.44 4.01
CA HIS A 64 7.37 7.05 4.67
C HIS A 64 6.29 6.03 5.07
N PHE A 65 6.62 4.74 5.01
CA PHE A 65 5.67 3.66 5.20
C PHE A 65 5.03 3.67 6.58
N THR A 66 3.70 3.66 6.60
CA THR A 66 2.90 3.67 7.83
C THR A 66 1.97 2.47 7.97
N GLY A 67 1.99 1.52 7.04
CA GLY A 67 1.03 0.42 6.96
C GLY A 67 -0.33 0.82 6.37
N ASN A 68 -0.51 2.10 5.99
CA ASN A 68 -1.67 2.60 5.26
C ASN A 68 -1.19 3.53 4.14
N LEU A 69 -1.70 3.31 2.92
CA LEU A 69 -1.23 4.04 1.75
C LEU A 69 -1.49 5.55 1.86
N VAL A 70 -2.69 5.94 2.27
CA VAL A 70 -3.06 7.36 2.35
C VAL A 70 -2.20 8.10 3.37
N GLN A 71 -1.99 7.49 4.54
CA GLN A 71 -1.10 8.03 5.57
C GLN A 71 0.36 8.08 5.11
N THR A 72 0.80 7.14 4.29
CA THR A 72 2.14 7.15 3.67
C THR A 72 2.31 8.37 2.76
N LEU A 73 1.25 8.78 2.08
CA LEU A 73 1.25 9.91 1.14
C LEU A 73 1.02 11.29 1.79
N LYS A 74 0.71 11.37 3.09
CA LYS A 74 0.40 12.65 3.76
C LYS A 74 1.55 13.68 3.78
N ASN A 75 2.79 13.23 3.56
CA ASN A 75 3.95 14.11 3.46
C ASN A 75 4.10 14.74 2.06
N VAL A 76 3.25 14.37 1.12
CA VAL A 76 3.22 14.97 -0.21
C VAL A 76 2.52 16.32 -0.14
N PRO A 77 3.11 17.42 -0.63
CA PRO A 77 2.49 18.75 -0.56
C PRO A 77 1.08 18.76 -1.14
N GLY A 78 0.11 19.25 -0.36
CA GLY A 78 -1.30 19.34 -0.73
C GLY A 78 -2.06 18.02 -0.72
N VAL A 79 -1.45 16.92 -0.26
CA VAL A 79 -2.13 15.65 0.03
C VAL A 79 -2.32 15.52 1.55
N HIS A 80 -3.52 15.19 1.96
CA HIS A 80 -3.88 14.97 3.35
C HIS A 80 -4.59 13.64 3.50
N SER A 81 -4.60 13.13 4.71
CA SER A 81 -5.33 11.92 5.09
C SER A 81 -6.45 12.30 6.04
N MET A 82 -7.65 11.87 5.75
CA MET A 82 -8.76 11.86 6.70
C MET A 82 -8.80 10.48 7.32
N ASP A 83 -8.34 10.38 8.55
CA ASP A 83 -8.17 9.11 9.26
C ASP A 83 -9.32 8.87 10.23
N ILE A 84 -9.90 7.68 10.18
CA ILE A 84 -10.84 7.17 11.17
C ILE A 84 -10.23 5.91 11.76
N GLY A 85 -9.54 6.05 12.86
CA GLY A 85 -8.77 4.98 13.47
C GLY A 85 -7.53 4.58 12.68
N ALA A 86 -6.99 3.39 12.96
CA ALA A 86 -5.74 2.90 12.38
C ALA A 86 -5.89 2.41 10.94
N GLY A 87 -7.04 1.80 10.61
CA GLY A 87 -7.24 1.08 9.37
C GLY A 87 -7.90 1.89 8.26
N PHE A 88 -8.75 2.87 8.59
CA PHE A 88 -9.48 3.62 7.59
C PHE A 88 -8.92 5.00 7.38
N SER A 89 -8.47 5.25 6.15
CA SER A 89 -7.98 6.54 5.72
C SER A 89 -8.54 6.87 4.35
N LYS A 90 -8.91 8.13 4.16
CA LYS A 90 -9.36 8.67 2.87
C LYS A 90 -8.39 9.72 2.38
N PRO A 91 -8.05 9.71 1.09
CA PRO A 91 -7.22 10.74 0.51
C PRO A 91 -8.00 12.05 0.36
N MET A 92 -7.31 13.14 0.65
CA MET A 92 -7.73 14.50 0.35
C MET A 92 -6.63 15.21 -0.42
N ILE A 93 -6.99 15.90 -1.49
CA ILE A 93 -6.06 16.72 -2.27
C ILE A 93 -6.57 18.15 -2.26
N ARG A 94 -5.75 19.09 -1.78
CA ARG A 94 -6.08 20.53 -1.69
C ARG A 94 -7.42 20.79 -0.99
N GLY A 95 -7.72 20.03 0.08
CA GLY A 95 -8.95 20.15 0.85
C GLY A 95 -10.18 19.45 0.26
N LEU A 96 -10.07 18.87 -0.93
CA LEU A 96 -11.12 18.07 -1.56
C LEU A 96 -10.94 16.60 -1.25
N GLY A 97 -12.01 15.88 -0.97
CA GLY A 97 -12.03 14.45 -0.65
C GLY A 97 -13.30 13.76 -1.15
N PHE A 98 -13.53 12.52 -0.71
CA PHE A 98 -14.70 11.70 -1.07
C PHE A 98 -14.83 11.50 -2.59
N ASN A 99 -15.99 11.79 -3.16
CA ASN A 99 -16.30 11.70 -4.58
C ASN A 99 -15.62 12.77 -5.45
N ARG A 100 -14.66 13.54 -4.91
CA ARG A 100 -13.91 14.56 -5.67
C ARG A 100 -12.47 14.13 -5.92
N ILE A 101 -12.07 12.98 -5.37
CA ILE A 101 -10.77 12.37 -5.60
C ILE A 101 -10.97 10.99 -6.21
N ALA A 102 -10.48 10.81 -7.42
CA ALA A 102 -10.44 9.49 -8.02
C ALA A 102 -9.17 8.74 -7.56
N VAL A 103 -9.35 7.47 -7.26
CA VAL A 103 -8.22 6.55 -7.04
C VAL A 103 -8.33 5.45 -8.09
N SER A 104 -7.24 5.13 -8.75
CA SER A 104 -7.18 4.00 -9.67
C SER A 104 -6.06 3.04 -9.30
N GLU A 105 -6.30 1.76 -9.47
CA GLU A 105 -5.31 0.70 -9.31
C GLU A 105 -5.23 -0.08 -10.62
N ASN A 106 -4.04 -0.16 -11.20
CA ASN A 106 -3.79 -0.83 -12.49
C ASN A 106 -4.70 -0.33 -13.64
N GLY A 107 -5.01 0.97 -13.66
CA GLY A 107 -5.87 1.58 -14.67
C GLY A 107 -7.37 1.51 -14.38
N ILE A 108 -7.80 0.76 -13.37
CA ILE A 108 -9.21 0.61 -13.00
C ILE A 108 -9.52 1.49 -11.77
N LYS A 109 -10.60 2.27 -11.86
CA LYS A 109 -11.06 3.11 -10.77
C LYS A 109 -11.43 2.24 -9.56
N GLN A 110 -10.90 2.62 -8.39
CA GLN A 110 -11.24 2.01 -7.10
C GLN A 110 -12.58 2.55 -6.62
N GLU A 111 -13.52 1.66 -6.36
CA GLU A 111 -14.84 2.01 -5.84
C GLU A 111 -14.92 1.78 -4.32
N GLY A 112 -15.81 2.53 -3.66
CA GLY A 112 -16.16 2.37 -2.24
C GLY A 112 -15.68 3.51 -1.35
N GLN A 113 -14.47 4.00 -1.51
CA GLN A 113 -13.88 5.04 -0.66
C GLN A 113 -14.61 6.40 -0.74
N GLN A 114 -15.35 6.66 -1.80
CA GLN A 114 -16.12 7.89 -2.03
C GLN A 114 -17.42 7.96 -1.21
N TRP A 115 -17.92 6.84 -0.67
CA TRP A 115 -19.24 6.78 -0.03
C TRP A 115 -19.22 7.43 1.37
N GLY A 116 -19.50 6.75 2.43
CA GLY A 116 -19.54 7.32 3.79
C GLY A 116 -18.18 7.72 4.38
N ALA A 117 -18.16 8.44 5.48
CA ALA A 117 -16.93 8.78 6.19
C ALA A 117 -16.19 7.54 6.71
N ASP A 118 -16.93 6.51 7.04
CA ASP A 118 -16.51 5.21 7.55
C ASP A 118 -16.01 4.23 6.47
N HIS A 119 -15.88 4.68 5.20
CA HIS A 119 -15.35 3.89 4.11
C HIS A 119 -13.92 4.32 3.77
N GLY A 120 -12.92 3.53 4.11
CA GLY A 120 -11.51 3.78 3.80
C GLY A 120 -11.12 3.40 2.38
N LEU A 121 -9.87 3.66 2.03
CA LEU A 121 -9.27 3.17 0.80
C LEU A 121 -8.77 1.74 1.03
N GLU A 122 -9.35 0.79 0.32
CA GLU A 122 -9.11 -0.65 0.46
C GLU A 122 -8.01 -1.11 -0.49
N ILE A 123 -6.77 -0.77 -0.14
CA ILE A 123 -5.57 -1.08 -0.92
C ILE A 123 -4.48 -1.52 0.04
N ASP A 124 -3.88 -2.68 -0.24
CA ASP A 124 -2.72 -3.18 0.49
C ASP A 124 -1.52 -2.24 0.31
N ALA A 125 -1.16 -1.50 1.36
CA ALA A 125 -0.05 -0.56 1.32
C ALA A 125 1.31 -1.22 1.04
N PHE A 126 1.48 -2.50 1.39
CA PHE A 126 2.68 -3.26 1.08
C PHE A 126 2.79 -3.60 -0.41
N ASN A 127 1.65 -3.68 -1.13
CA ASN A 127 1.60 -4.07 -2.53
C ASN A 127 1.70 -2.89 -3.51
N VAL A 128 2.10 -1.73 -3.05
CA VAL A 128 2.24 -0.53 -3.86
C VAL A 128 3.71 -0.31 -4.25
N ASP A 129 4.00 -0.29 -5.54
CA ASP A 129 5.36 -0.08 -6.05
C ASP A 129 5.58 1.36 -6.53
N GLU A 130 4.56 1.96 -7.14
CA GLU A 130 4.61 3.31 -7.67
C GLU A 130 3.25 4.00 -7.52
N VAL A 131 3.26 5.26 -7.10
CA VAL A 131 2.08 6.11 -7.01
C VAL A 131 2.30 7.36 -7.85
N ARG A 132 1.33 7.67 -8.69
CA ARG A 132 1.26 8.91 -9.46
C ARG A 132 0.12 9.76 -8.93
N ILE A 133 0.40 11.03 -8.66
CA ILE A 133 -0.61 11.99 -8.20
C ILE A 133 -0.76 13.09 -9.24
N LEU A 134 -1.97 13.20 -9.80
CA LEU A 134 -2.35 14.26 -10.72
C LEU A 134 -3.17 15.31 -9.97
N LYS A 135 -2.74 16.56 -10.03
CA LYS A 135 -3.40 17.68 -9.35
C LYS A 135 -3.83 18.72 -10.38
N GLY A 136 -5.08 19.14 -10.31
CA GLY A 136 -5.61 20.21 -11.17
C GLY A 136 -6.33 19.70 -12.42
N PRO A 137 -6.45 20.51 -13.51
CA PRO A 137 -7.36 20.24 -14.63
C PRO A 137 -7.14 18.92 -15.36
N SER A 138 -5.93 18.37 -15.31
CA SER A 138 -5.58 17.08 -15.92
C SER A 138 -6.34 15.90 -15.34
N SER A 139 -6.79 16.04 -14.12
CA SER A 139 -7.60 15.01 -13.44
C SER A 139 -8.96 14.80 -14.09
N LEU A 140 -9.47 15.77 -14.85
CA LEU A 140 -10.74 15.67 -15.58
C LEU A 140 -10.74 14.54 -16.63
N LEU A 141 -9.58 14.09 -17.09
CA LEU A 141 -9.47 12.93 -17.97
C LEU A 141 -9.94 11.62 -17.30
N TYR A 142 -10.03 11.62 -15.97
CA TYR A 142 -10.49 10.49 -15.15
C TYR A 142 -11.97 10.59 -14.74
N GLY A 143 -12.68 11.57 -15.29
CA GLY A 143 -14.10 11.77 -15.07
C GLY A 143 -14.43 12.81 -13.99
N SER A 144 -15.73 12.97 -13.73
CA SER A 144 -16.28 13.99 -12.80
C SER A 144 -15.77 13.84 -11.36
N ASP A 145 -15.47 12.61 -10.94
CA ASP A 145 -15.04 12.29 -9.59
C ASP A 145 -13.56 12.66 -9.32
N ALA A 146 -12.86 13.18 -10.33
CA ALA A 146 -11.47 13.57 -10.23
C ALA A 146 -11.26 15.08 -10.09
N MET A 147 -12.27 15.85 -9.71
CA MET A 147 -12.22 17.32 -9.61
C MET A 147 -11.07 17.83 -8.73
N GLY A 148 -10.79 17.16 -7.62
CA GLY A 148 -9.70 17.53 -6.69
C GLY A 148 -8.34 16.95 -7.10
N GLY A 149 -8.34 15.85 -7.84
CA GLY A 149 -7.15 15.16 -8.29
C GLY A 149 -7.34 13.65 -8.45
N VAL A 150 -6.28 12.99 -8.88
CA VAL A 150 -6.23 11.54 -9.07
C VAL A 150 -5.02 10.95 -8.35
N ILE A 151 -5.21 9.83 -7.72
CA ILE A 151 -4.15 8.97 -7.20
C ILE A 151 -4.14 7.68 -8.02
N GLU A 152 -3.11 7.48 -8.82
CA GLU A 152 -2.92 6.24 -9.57
C GLU A 152 -1.91 5.34 -8.91
N ILE A 153 -2.27 4.09 -8.71
CA ILE A 153 -1.40 3.04 -8.24
C ILE A 153 -1.00 2.20 -9.44
N LEU A 154 0.29 2.17 -9.70
CA LEU A 154 0.84 1.56 -10.88
C LEU A 154 1.55 0.25 -10.53
N PRO A 155 1.42 -0.78 -11.39
CA PRO A 155 2.06 -2.06 -11.14
C PRO A 155 3.56 -1.99 -11.39
N LEU A 156 4.30 -2.91 -10.75
CA LEU A 156 5.70 -3.14 -11.03
C LEU A 156 5.90 -3.45 -12.52
N LEU A 157 6.91 -2.81 -13.11
CA LEU A 157 7.29 -3.07 -14.48
C LEU A 157 8.37 -4.15 -14.55
N PRO A 158 8.27 -5.13 -15.48
CA PRO A 158 9.33 -6.10 -15.72
C PRO A 158 10.63 -5.44 -16.15
N GLN A 159 11.76 -5.95 -15.64
CA GLN A 159 13.12 -5.47 -15.97
C GLN A 159 13.76 -6.23 -17.14
N LYS A 160 13.04 -7.19 -17.72
CA LYS A 160 13.51 -8.07 -18.82
C LYS A 160 14.72 -8.95 -18.47
N GLU A 161 14.85 -9.29 -17.21
CA GLU A 161 15.90 -10.16 -16.69
C GLU A 161 15.33 -11.51 -16.25
N ASN A 162 16.08 -12.58 -16.48
CA ASN A 162 15.72 -13.87 -15.92
C ASN A 162 16.17 -13.90 -14.46
N ARG A 163 15.23 -13.76 -13.52
CA ARG A 163 15.54 -13.71 -12.10
C ARG A 163 14.41 -14.24 -11.23
N PHE A 164 14.81 -14.76 -10.09
CA PHE A 164 13.91 -14.93 -8.94
C PHE A 164 14.19 -13.81 -7.95
N PHE A 165 13.14 -13.22 -7.38
CA PHE A 165 13.27 -12.12 -6.43
C PHE A 165 12.22 -12.22 -5.35
N GLY A 166 12.47 -11.60 -4.21
CA GLY A 166 11.54 -11.55 -3.10
C GLY A 166 11.75 -10.33 -2.24
N GLU A 167 10.75 -10.00 -1.47
CA GLU A 167 10.72 -8.89 -0.51
C GLU A 167 10.05 -9.36 0.77
N ALA A 168 10.64 -9.08 1.91
CA ALA A 168 10.01 -9.24 3.21
C ALA A 168 10.04 -7.90 3.94
N ALA A 169 8.94 -7.54 4.57
CA ALA A 169 8.79 -6.30 5.33
C ALA A 169 8.15 -6.59 6.68
N LEU A 170 8.58 -5.86 7.71
CA LEU A 170 7.98 -5.90 9.05
C LEU A 170 7.56 -4.49 9.45
N LEU A 171 6.46 -4.39 10.16
CA LEU A 171 5.90 -3.15 10.68
C LEU A 171 5.62 -3.29 12.18
N GLY A 172 6.08 -2.30 12.95
CA GLY A 172 5.74 -2.15 14.36
C GLY A 172 5.41 -0.70 14.69
N LYS A 173 4.35 -0.46 15.47
CA LYS A 173 4.00 0.88 15.98
C LYS A 173 3.64 0.77 17.46
N SER A 174 4.20 1.68 18.28
CA SER A 174 3.94 1.72 19.73
C SER A 174 2.60 2.37 20.07
N VAL A 175 2.10 3.30 19.24
CA VAL A 175 0.89 4.08 19.52
C VAL A 175 -0.37 3.22 19.72
N ASN A 176 -0.44 2.06 19.12
CA ASN A 176 -1.56 1.12 19.22
C ASN A 176 -1.09 -0.34 19.20
N GLY A 177 0.19 -0.58 19.47
CA GLY A 177 0.75 -1.93 19.45
C GLY A 177 0.60 -2.65 18.11
N THR A 178 0.68 -1.92 16.98
CA THR A 178 0.62 -2.54 15.65
C THR A 178 1.80 -3.49 15.46
N VAL A 179 1.49 -4.68 14.98
CA VAL A 179 2.47 -5.64 14.44
C VAL A 179 1.94 -6.11 13.09
N GLY A 180 2.81 -6.08 12.09
CA GLY A 180 2.45 -6.50 10.75
C GLY A 180 3.66 -6.86 9.92
N GLY A 181 3.40 -7.43 8.75
CA GLY A 181 4.44 -7.76 7.81
C GLY A 181 3.89 -8.19 6.45
N SER A 182 4.80 -8.34 5.52
CA SER A 182 4.52 -8.77 4.16
C SER A 182 5.64 -9.65 3.64
N LEU A 183 5.25 -10.67 2.87
CA LEU A 183 6.16 -11.50 2.10
C LEU A 183 5.72 -11.47 0.63
N MET A 184 6.67 -11.17 -0.25
CA MET A 184 6.46 -11.19 -1.69
C MET A 184 7.50 -12.09 -2.33
N LEU A 185 7.06 -12.91 -3.27
CA LEU A 185 7.91 -13.73 -4.11
C LEU A 185 7.57 -13.47 -5.58
N GLY A 186 8.58 -13.38 -6.42
CA GLY A 186 8.41 -13.13 -7.83
C GLY A 186 9.44 -13.89 -8.68
N ILE A 187 9.00 -14.20 -9.88
CA ILE A 187 9.85 -14.78 -10.92
C ILE A 187 9.67 -13.98 -12.21
N GLU A 188 10.76 -13.62 -12.81
CA GLU A 188 10.80 -13.04 -14.15
C GLU A 188 11.61 -13.96 -15.06
N LYS A 189 10.99 -14.44 -16.13
CA LYS A 189 11.62 -15.34 -17.09
C LYS A 189 11.14 -15.06 -18.50
N ASN A 190 12.06 -14.73 -19.39
CA ASN A 190 11.77 -14.40 -20.78
C ASN A 190 10.77 -13.23 -20.89
N ALA A 191 9.54 -13.54 -21.34
CA ALA A 191 8.47 -12.56 -21.54
C ALA A 191 7.53 -12.43 -20.34
N TRP A 192 7.67 -13.27 -19.33
CA TRP A 192 6.76 -13.39 -18.20
C TRP A 192 7.37 -12.82 -16.92
N LEU A 193 6.55 -12.09 -16.18
CA LEU A 193 6.78 -11.80 -14.77
C LEU A 193 5.56 -12.29 -13.99
N VAL A 194 5.78 -13.02 -12.92
CA VAL A 194 4.73 -13.45 -11.99
C VAL A 194 5.16 -13.05 -10.59
N ARG A 195 4.25 -12.46 -9.82
CA ARG A 195 4.47 -12.04 -8.45
C ARG A 195 3.29 -12.44 -7.58
N VAL A 196 3.58 -12.95 -6.39
CA VAL A 196 2.61 -13.24 -5.34
C VAL A 196 3.02 -12.49 -4.09
N ARG A 197 2.07 -11.85 -3.41
CA ARG A 197 2.27 -11.17 -2.13
C ARG A 197 1.19 -11.58 -1.14
N PHE A 198 1.62 -11.80 0.08
CA PHE A 198 0.78 -11.88 1.26
C PHE A 198 1.20 -10.79 2.24
N SER A 199 0.25 -10.11 2.84
CA SER A 199 0.50 -9.16 3.92
C SER A 199 -0.55 -9.29 5.01
N GLU A 200 -0.14 -9.03 6.25
CA GLU A 200 -1.04 -9.05 7.41
C GLU A 200 -0.57 -8.02 8.43
N GLN A 201 -1.52 -7.32 9.05
CA GLN A 201 -1.25 -6.42 10.16
C GLN A 201 -2.38 -6.47 11.19
N HIS A 202 -2.00 -6.44 12.47
CA HIS A 202 -2.89 -6.38 13.62
C HIS A 202 -2.55 -5.17 14.46
N TYR A 203 -3.55 -4.46 14.93
CA TYR A 203 -3.37 -3.30 15.81
C TYR A 203 -4.40 -3.31 16.93
N GLY A 204 -3.99 -2.80 18.07
CA GLY A 204 -4.85 -2.61 19.23
C GLY A 204 -5.46 -1.22 19.29
N ASP A 205 -6.10 -0.94 20.40
CA ASP A 205 -6.71 0.34 20.67
C ASP A 205 -5.70 1.49 20.68
N TYR A 206 -6.13 2.64 20.20
CA TYR A 206 -5.31 3.85 20.15
C TYR A 206 -5.01 4.42 21.52
N HIS A 207 -3.73 4.67 21.79
CA HIS A 207 -3.31 5.48 22.92
C HIS A 207 -3.51 6.98 22.64
N VAL A 208 -4.14 7.67 23.60
CA VAL A 208 -4.36 9.11 23.54
C VAL A 208 -3.71 9.78 24.78
N PRO A 209 -3.29 11.05 24.69
CA PRO A 209 -2.59 11.72 25.78
C PRO A 209 -3.52 12.26 26.88
N VAL A 210 -4.78 11.88 26.89
CA VAL A 210 -5.83 12.40 27.79
C VAL A 210 -6.60 11.27 28.47
N ASP A 211 -7.09 11.54 29.68
CA ASP A 211 -7.89 10.59 30.45
C ASP A 211 -9.41 10.83 30.26
N THR A 212 -9.78 11.95 29.61
CA THR A 212 -11.17 12.30 29.31
C THR A 212 -11.25 13.00 27.96
N ILE A 213 -12.34 12.78 27.24
CA ILE A 213 -12.68 13.51 26.02
C ILE A 213 -14.05 14.17 26.18
N VAL A 214 -14.28 15.29 25.49
CA VAL A 214 -15.59 15.90 25.38
C VAL A 214 -16.29 15.33 24.15
N TYR A 215 -17.43 14.70 24.36
CA TYR A 215 -18.27 14.21 23.29
C TYR A 215 -19.70 14.72 23.46
N LEU A 216 -20.20 15.46 22.50
CA LEU A 216 -21.55 16.08 22.55
C LEU A 216 -21.86 16.78 23.89
N THR A 217 -20.92 17.58 24.38
CA THR A 217 -21.01 18.32 25.68
C THR A 217 -20.85 17.46 26.95
N GLN A 218 -20.70 16.16 26.82
CA GLN A 218 -20.44 15.26 27.96
C GLN A 218 -18.95 14.94 28.07
N LEU A 219 -18.46 14.85 29.30
CA LEU A 219 -17.14 14.34 29.59
C LEU A 219 -17.18 12.81 29.60
N VAL A 220 -16.46 12.21 28.69
CA VAL A 220 -16.36 10.74 28.55
C VAL A 220 -14.99 10.30 29.05
N PRO A 221 -14.91 9.39 30.03
CA PRO A 221 -13.65 8.86 30.50
C PRO A 221 -12.98 7.99 29.42
N VAL A 222 -11.63 8.07 29.36
CA VAL A 222 -10.80 7.22 28.50
C VAL A 222 -9.92 6.35 29.41
N TYR A 223 -10.38 5.15 29.66
CA TYR A 223 -9.71 4.24 30.58
C TYR A 223 -8.36 3.78 30.02
N GLY A 224 -7.33 3.85 30.85
CA GLY A 224 -5.96 3.49 30.48
C GLY A 224 -5.39 4.35 29.33
N ARG A 225 -6.01 5.50 29.02
CA ARG A 225 -5.65 6.37 27.88
C ARG A 225 -5.75 5.64 26.53
N LYS A 226 -6.69 4.71 26.41
CA LYS A 226 -6.95 3.96 25.18
C LYS A 226 -8.37 4.23 24.71
N LEU A 227 -8.53 4.53 23.43
CA LEU A 227 -9.84 4.63 22.81
C LEU A 227 -10.34 3.22 22.54
N LYS A 228 -11.16 2.69 23.45
CA LYS A 228 -11.74 1.33 23.35
C LYS A 228 -12.43 1.11 22.01
N ASN A 229 -12.31 -0.10 21.50
CA ASN A 229 -12.91 -0.55 20.25
C ASN A 229 -12.37 0.20 19.01
N THR A 230 -11.06 0.54 19.02
CA THR A 230 -10.36 1.05 17.83
C THR A 230 -9.35 0.07 17.28
N ALA A 231 -9.32 -1.13 17.84
CA ALA A 231 -8.52 -2.25 17.38
C ALA A 231 -8.99 -2.78 16.02
N GLY A 232 -8.12 -3.48 15.33
CA GLY A 232 -8.46 -4.10 14.06
C GLY A 232 -7.33 -4.94 13.47
N PHE A 233 -7.62 -5.53 12.33
CA PHE A 233 -6.64 -6.24 11.52
C PHE A 233 -6.95 -6.14 10.03
N GLU A 234 -5.94 -6.36 9.24
CA GLU A 234 -5.99 -6.40 7.79
C GLU A 234 -5.17 -7.59 7.30
N ARG A 235 -5.70 -8.32 6.32
CA ARG A 235 -5.04 -9.45 5.65
C ARG A 235 -5.27 -9.36 4.17
N ASN A 236 -4.19 -9.37 3.40
CA ASN A 236 -4.26 -9.18 1.96
C ASN A 236 -3.48 -10.27 1.24
N VAL A 237 -4.00 -10.62 0.06
CA VAL A 237 -3.35 -11.53 -0.87
C VAL A 237 -3.41 -10.88 -2.26
N SER A 238 -2.32 -10.92 -2.98
CA SER A 238 -2.30 -10.48 -4.37
C SER A 238 -1.46 -11.40 -5.26
N VAL A 239 -1.92 -11.58 -6.48
CA VAL A 239 -1.21 -12.28 -7.55
C VAL A 239 -1.20 -11.36 -8.76
N MET A 240 -0.03 -11.16 -9.34
CA MET A 240 0.13 -10.36 -10.56
C MET A 240 0.91 -11.16 -11.59
N GLY A 241 0.42 -11.15 -12.82
CA GLY A 241 1.11 -11.65 -14.01
C GLY A 241 1.30 -10.54 -15.04
N ASP A 242 2.48 -10.45 -15.61
CA ASP A 242 2.76 -9.55 -16.74
C ASP A 242 3.41 -10.38 -17.86
N TYR A 243 2.96 -10.14 -19.09
CA TYR A 243 3.48 -10.78 -20.28
C TYR A 243 3.82 -9.74 -21.32
N ARG A 244 5.04 -9.77 -21.88
CA ARG A 244 5.50 -8.80 -22.87
C ARG A 244 6.25 -9.43 -24.02
N LYS A 245 5.71 -9.20 -25.19
CA LYS A 245 6.38 -9.42 -26.48
C LYS A 245 6.31 -8.15 -27.32
N LYS A 246 7.06 -8.17 -28.43
CA LYS A 246 7.20 -7.00 -29.34
C LYS A 246 5.88 -6.33 -29.72
N PHE A 247 4.82 -7.12 -29.95
CA PHE A 247 3.54 -6.63 -30.43
C PHE A 247 2.40 -6.76 -29.43
N TYR A 248 2.60 -7.43 -28.28
CA TYR A 248 1.56 -7.68 -27.31
C TYR A 248 2.09 -7.58 -25.89
N GLN A 249 1.37 -6.83 -25.07
CA GLN A 249 1.60 -6.72 -23.64
C GLN A 249 0.30 -6.98 -22.90
N MET A 250 0.37 -7.72 -21.82
CA MET A 250 -0.75 -8.02 -20.94
C MET A 250 -0.27 -7.92 -19.49
N ASN A 251 -1.04 -7.22 -18.68
CA ASN A 251 -0.93 -7.27 -17.22
C ASN A 251 -2.26 -7.80 -16.69
N ILE A 252 -2.21 -8.73 -15.75
CA ILE A 252 -3.36 -9.21 -15.00
C ILE A 252 -3.02 -9.20 -13.51
N ALA A 253 -3.92 -8.69 -12.69
CA ALA A 253 -3.77 -8.70 -11.25
C ALA A 253 -5.05 -9.15 -10.57
N VAL A 254 -4.90 -10.00 -9.57
CA VAL A 254 -5.97 -10.43 -8.67
C VAL A 254 -5.54 -10.05 -7.26
N SER A 255 -6.35 -9.31 -6.54
CA SER A 255 -6.09 -8.94 -5.16
C SER A 255 -7.34 -9.08 -4.30
N ASN A 256 -7.13 -9.46 -3.05
CA ASN A 256 -8.18 -9.48 -2.03
C ASN A 256 -7.69 -8.74 -0.80
N VAL A 257 -8.45 -7.75 -0.38
CA VAL A 257 -8.26 -7.02 0.88
C VAL A 257 -9.35 -7.42 1.85
N TYR A 258 -8.95 -8.03 2.96
CA TYR A 258 -9.84 -8.37 4.06
C TYR A 258 -9.46 -7.54 5.28
N GLN A 259 -10.41 -6.75 5.79
CA GLN A 259 -10.18 -5.84 6.89
C GLN A 259 -11.36 -5.91 7.87
N LYS A 260 -11.05 -5.92 9.18
CA LYS A 260 -12.04 -5.69 10.24
C LYS A 260 -11.48 -4.68 11.22
N MET A 261 -12.26 -3.65 11.55
CA MET A 261 -11.88 -2.60 12.48
C MET A 261 -13.09 -2.14 13.28
N GLY A 262 -12.90 -2.00 14.58
CA GLY A 262 -13.85 -1.38 15.47
C GLY A 262 -13.86 0.15 15.33
N PHE A 263 -14.96 0.76 15.74
CA PHE A 263 -15.09 2.21 15.88
C PHE A 263 -15.26 2.58 17.33
N PHE A 264 -14.60 3.64 17.75
CA PHE A 264 -14.80 4.19 19.09
C PHE A 264 -16.30 4.41 19.37
N LEU A 265 -16.77 3.90 20.48
CA LEU A 265 -18.20 3.83 20.79
C LEU A 265 -18.86 5.21 20.80
N GLY A 266 -18.14 6.25 21.20
CA GLY A 266 -18.58 7.64 21.13
C GLY A 266 -18.72 8.23 19.73
N ALA A 267 -18.28 7.54 18.67
CA ALA A 267 -18.35 8.07 17.30
C ALA A 267 -19.73 7.87 16.64
N HIS A 268 -20.59 7.01 17.19
CA HIS A 268 -21.88 6.63 16.60
C HIS A 268 -23.02 6.80 17.62
N GLY A 269 -23.51 8.01 17.77
CA GLY A 269 -24.64 8.33 18.65
C GLY A 269 -24.22 8.81 20.05
N ILE A 270 -25.14 8.73 21.02
CA ILE A 270 -24.88 9.13 22.40
C ILE A 270 -23.98 8.09 23.06
N PRO A 271 -22.86 8.48 23.70
CA PRO A 271 -21.97 7.52 24.34
C PRO A 271 -22.68 6.79 25.46
N ASP A 272 -22.68 5.48 25.40
CA ASP A 272 -23.01 4.65 26.54
C ASP A 272 -21.73 4.44 27.36
N ILE A 273 -21.64 5.14 28.49
CA ILE A 273 -20.45 5.17 29.33
C ILE A 273 -20.12 3.77 29.86
N SER A 274 -21.14 2.94 30.12
CA SER A 274 -20.92 1.57 30.60
C SER A 274 -20.17 0.67 29.59
N ARG A 275 -20.29 0.98 28.31
CA ARG A 275 -19.58 0.28 27.23
C ARG A 275 -18.15 0.76 27.01
N LEU A 276 -17.77 1.86 27.64
CA LEU A 276 -16.42 2.42 27.54
C LEU A 276 -15.47 1.88 28.61
N GLU A 277 -15.99 1.12 29.58
CA GLU A 277 -15.17 0.46 30.59
C GLU A 277 -14.13 -0.46 29.94
N ASP A 278 -12.90 -0.42 30.48
CA ASP A 278 -11.80 -1.24 29.98
C ASP A 278 -12.14 -2.74 30.21
N ASP A 279 -12.02 -3.52 29.16
CA ASP A 279 -12.18 -4.98 29.21
C ASP A 279 -10.83 -5.71 29.33
N GLU A 280 -9.76 -4.97 29.66
CA GLU A 280 -8.38 -5.45 29.77
C GLU A 280 -7.81 -6.05 28.46
N ASN A 281 -8.56 -5.97 27.36
CA ASN A 281 -8.17 -6.51 26.06
C ASN A 281 -8.17 -5.44 24.96
N SER A 282 -7.07 -4.75 24.80
CA SER A 282 -6.91 -3.69 23.78
C SER A 282 -6.94 -4.19 22.32
N ARG A 283 -7.22 -5.47 22.07
CA ARG A 283 -7.34 -6.04 20.72
C ARG A 283 -8.75 -6.58 20.43
N ASN A 284 -9.67 -6.41 21.37
CA ASN A 284 -11.05 -6.81 21.20
C ASN A 284 -11.75 -5.90 20.16
N ILE A 285 -12.61 -6.48 19.33
CA ILE A 285 -13.36 -5.74 18.29
C ILE A 285 -14.83 -6.03 18.50
N GLU A 286 -15.52 -5.08 19.09
CA GLU A 286 -16.95 -5.11 19.39
C GLU A 286 -17.75 -4.25 18.40
N LEU A 287 -19.07 -4.26 18.52
CA LEU A 287 -19.93 -3.32 17.79
C LEU A 287 -19.81 -1.90 18.38
N PRO A 288 -19.78 -0.85 17.56
CA PRO A 288 -19.82 -0.87 16.11
C PRO A 288 -18.45 -1.22 15.49
N TYR A 289 -18.46 -2.00 14.42
CA TYR A 289 -17.27 -2.29 13.63
C TYR A 289 -17.58 -2.24 12.13
N SER A 290 -16.57 -2.05 11.31
CA SER A 290 -16.62 -2.31 9.88
C SER A 290 -15.84 -3.57 9.55
N LYS A 291 -16.40 -4.37 8.64
CA LYS A 291 -15.77 -5.56 8.07
C LYS A 291 -15.87 -5.45 6.56
N VAL A 292 -14.75 -5.56 5.89
CA VAL A 292 -14.66 -5.44 4.43
C VAL A 292 -13.95 -6.65 3.86
N ASN A 293 -14.49 -7.18 2.77
CA ASN A 293 -13.86 -8.18 1.94
C ASN A 293 -13.96 -7.72 0.49
N HIS A 294 -12.86 -7.21 -0.07
CA HIS A 294 -12.81 -6.60 -1.38
C HIS A 294 -11.92 -7.40 -2.33
N LEU A 295 -12.55 -8.16 -3.21
CA LEU A 295 -11.90 -8.87 -4.30
C LEU A 295 -11.83 -7.97 -5.54
N LYS A 296 -10.66 -7.86 -6.14
CA LYS A 296 -10.42 -7.12 -7.38
C LYS A 296 -9.71 -8.00 -8.39
N VAL A 297 -10.17 -7.97 -9.63
CA VAL A 297 -9.50 -8.55 -10.78
C VAL A 297 -9.35 -7.46 -11.82
N THR A 298 -8.13 -7.17 -12.22
CA THR A 298 -7.84 -6.14 -13.23
C THR A 298 -7.00 -6.74 -14.34
N THR A 299 -7.22 -6.31 -15.57
CA THR A 299 -6.32 -6.62 -16.68
C THR A 299 -6.15 -5.42 -17.58
N HIS A 300 -4.92 -5.17 -17.97
CA HIS A 300 -4.54 -4.20 -18.99
C HIS A 300 -3.94 -4.96 -20.16
N GLN A 301 -4.43 -4.69 -21.36
CA GLN A 301 -3.96 -5.32 -22.59
C GLN A 301 -3.58 -4.26 -23.60
N GLN A 302 -2.48 -4.49 -24.29
CA GLN A 302 -1.99 -3.60 -25.34
C GLN A 302 -1.49 -4.42 -26.52
N TYR A 303 -1.97 -4.07 -27.70
CA TYR A 303 -1.59 -4.69 -28.95
C TYR A 303 -1.10 -3.65 -29.95
N LEU A 304 0.05 -3.87 -30.55
CA LEU A 304 0.61 -3.02 -31.59
C LEU A 304 0.44 -3.70 -32.96
N TRP A 305 -0.37 -3.11 -33.84
CA TRP A 305 -0.64 -3.63 -35.17
C TRP A 305 -0.38 -2.54 -36.22
N ASN A 306 0.59 -2.78 -37.09
CA ASN A 306 0.94 -1.88 -38.21
C ASN A 306 1.08 -0.39 -37.79
N GLY A 307 1.72 -0.12 -36.62
CA GLY A 307 1.88 1.22 -36.10
C GLY A 307 0.66 1.78 -35.35
N ILE A 308 -0.45 1.04 -35.32
CA ILE A 308 -1.65 1.37 -34.54
C ILE A 308 -1.54 0.66 -33.19
N GLN A 309 -1.69 1.40 -32.12
CA GLN A 309 -1.75 0.87 -30.76
C GLN A 309 -3.20 0.75 -30.31
N LEU A 310 -3.61 -0.48 -30.01
CA LEU A 310 -4.89 -0.78 -29.36
C LEU A 310 -4.61 -1.10 -27.89
N SER A 311 -5.37 -0.51 -26.99
CA SER A 311 -5.26 -0.79 -25.55
C SER A 311 -6.66 -0.89 -24.93
N GLY A 312 -6.77 -1.74 -23.91
CA GLY A 312 -8.01 -1.91 -23.16
C GLY A 312 -7.73 -2.29 -21.72
N ASP A 313 -8.51 -1.70 -20.82
CA ASP A 313 -8.51 -1.98 -19.39
C ASP A 313 -9.85 -2.62 -19.03
N PHE A 314 -9.79 -3.75 -18.31
CA PHE A 314 -10.98 -4.44 -17.80
C PHE A 314 -10.80 -4.68 -16.31
N GLY A 315 -11.86 -4.43 -15.54
CA GLY A 315 -11.85 -4.63 -14.11
C GLY A 315 -13.15 -5.24 -13.61
N TYR A 316 -13.01 -6.14 -12.65
CA TYR A 316 -14.11 -6.67 -11.86
C TYR A 316 -13.81 -6.41 -10.39
N GLN A 317 -14.77 -5.86 -9.67
CA GLN A 317 -14.66 -5.60 -8.23
C GLN A 317 -15.90 -6.16 -7.52
N PHE A 318 -15.65 -6.92 -6.48
CA PHE A 318 -16.68 -7.43 -5.57
C PHE A 318 -16.34 -7.01 -4.15
N ASN A 319 -17.17 -6.13 -3.59
CA ASN A 319 -16.99 -5.58 -2.25
C ASN A 319 -18.15 -6.02 -1.36
N HIS A 320 -17.82 -6.81 -0.33
CA HIS A 320 -18.75 -7.26 0.69
C HIS A 320 -18.39 -6.58 2.02
N ARG A 321 -19.38 -5.92 2.62
CA ARG A 321 -19.25 -5.19 3.89
C ARG A 321 -20.20 -5.71 4.94
#